data_cf6d82588b9f9a4224013e4ee6500774
#
_entry.id   cf6d82588b9f9a4224013e4ee6500774
#
_cell.length_a   1.000
_cell.length_b   1.000
_cell.length_c   1.000
_cell.angle_alpha   90.00
_cell.angle_beta   90.00
_cell.angle_gamma   90.00
#
_symmetry.space_group_name_H-M   'P 1'
#
loop_
_entity.id
_entity.type
_entity.pdbx_description
1 polymer ?
#
loop_
_entity_poly.entity_id
_entity_poly.type
_entity_poly.pdbx_seq_one_letter_code
_entity_poly.pdbx_strand_id
1 'polypeptide(L)'
;LFLKLATHDDHLSFPVIYAVGREGQAGLTPDTMATDLSPLFEMILREVPNAVISNDSPLKLQIANLDYDPHLGKIGIGRIRQGQIKVGQTVSLLDPDKKYGTYKIEKLYTSIGVKRDEVNEAPCGDIVSIAGIEDLKIGLTVANSQAEPTDALPLINIEEPTLKVTIGANTSPLAGRDGKLVTGRQVGERLLREKQVNLGLRIYPADGGAFTVVGRGELHLAVLMENMRREGYEIQVSKPEVIIKDNEEPFEEVTIDVPDEYLGAVTTEMGKRRATMIDMETDGRGSTRLIFEISQRNMMGTRNILLTNSKGTVLFNTMSLGFRPMGSTLEQLRNGVLVSNDEGKAMAYSLENAQNRGVLFITPGMDVYEGMIVGLNSRDQDMDLNVTKGQAKTNVRSANKDMKIALTTPILMSIEQA
;
A
#
# COMPACT_ATOMS: atom_id res chain seq x y z
N LEU A 1 25.38 -4.89 13.19
CA LEU A 1 24.09 -5.40 12.75
C LEU A 1 23.81 -6.79 13.36
N PHE A 2 24.65 -7.81 13.09
CA PHE A 2 24.41 -9.18 13.56
C PHE A 2 24.37 -9.32 15.09
N LEU A 3 25.19 -8.57 15.84
CA LEU A 3 25.13 -8.52 17.30
C LEU A 3 23.76 -8.04 17.84
N LYS A 4 23.05 -7.21 17.09
CA LYS A 4 21.70 -6.72 17.46
C LYS A 4 20.59 -7.69 17.04
N LEU A 5 20.80 -8.47 15.98
CA LEU A 5 19.79 -9.36 15.39
C LEU A 5 19.94 -10.82 15.86
N ALA A 6 21.10 -11.19 16.37
CA ALA A 6 21.38 -12.55 16.80
C ALA A 6 20.56 -12.90 18.06
N THR A 7 19.77 -13.96 17.98
CA THR A 7 19.04 -14.56 19.10
C THR A 7 19.79 -15.72 19.73
N HIS A 8 20.81 -16.24 19.02
CA HIS A 8 21.68 -17.33 19.43
C HIS A 8 23.12 -17.09 19.01
N ASP A 9 24.10 -17.63 19.72
CA ASP A 9 25.54 -17.44 19.43
C ASP A 9 25.92 -17.96 18.03
N ASP A 10 25.26 -19.00 17.55
CA ASP A 10 25.48 -19.56 16.21
C ASP A 10 25.21 -18.54 15.10
N HIS A 11 24.35 -17.54 15.33
CA HIS A 11 24.07 -16.47 14.37
C HIS A 11 25.24 -15.49 14.19
N LEU A 12 26.26 -15.54 15.07
CA LEU A 12 27.46 -14.72 14.99
C LEU A 12 28.58 -15.38 14.19
N SER A 13 28.47 -16.71 13.98
CA SER A 13 29.41 -17.48 13.17
C SER A 13 28.82 -17.79 11.81
N PHE A 14 29.20 -17.03 10.81
CA PHE A 14 28.69 -17.20 9.45
C PHE A 14 29.82 -17.10 8.43
N PRO A 15 29.76 -17.86 7.32
CA PRO A 15 30.71 -17.76 6.24
C PRO A 15 30.53 -16.44 5.48
N VAL A 16 31.65 -15.89 5.00
CA VAL A 16 31.66 -14.66 4.23
C VAL A 16 32.17 -14.95 2.83
N ILE A 17 31.51 -14.40 1.82
CA ILE A 17 31.96 -14.42 0.44
C ILE A 17 31.93 -13.01 -0.14
N TYR A 18 32.90 -12.71 -0.99
CA TYR A 18 33.02 -11.44 -1.69
C TYR A 18 32.56 -11.62 -3.12
N ALA A 19 31.80 -10.68 -3.65
CA ALA A 19 31.31 -10.75 -5.00
C ALA A 19 31.26 -9.37 -5.66
N VAL A 20 31.59 -9.30 -6.94
CA VAL A 20 31.40 -8.15 -7.81
C VAL A 20 30.30 -8.51 -8.80
N GLY A 21 29.05 -8.27 -8.42
CA GLY A 21 27.86 -8.68 -9.20
C GLY A 21 27.85 -8.09 -10.61
N ARG A 22 28.38 -6.87 -10.80
CA ARG A 22 28.49 -6.22 -12.12
C ARG A 22 29.41 -6.97 -13.08
N GLU A 23 30.46 -7.60 -12.55
CA GLU A 23 31.46 -8.32 -13.33
C GLU A 23 31.22 -9.83 -13.35
N GLY A 24 30.23 -10.30 -12.60
CA GLY A 24 29.90 -11.72 -12.48
C GLY A 24 30.97 -12.54 -11.78
N GLN A 25 31.70 -11.96 -10.83
CA GLN A 25 32.82 -12.60 -10.14
C GLN A 25 32.53 -12.79 -8.67
N ALA A 26 33.03 -13.89 -8.08
CA ALA A 26 32.97 -14.14 -6.65
C ALA A 26 34.25 -14.82 -6.14
N GLY A 27 34.54 -14.65 -4.84
CA GLY A 27 35.71 -15.26 -4.20
C GLY A 27 35.63 -15.28 -2.70
N LEU A 28 36.39 -16.15 -2.04
CA LEU A 28 36.45 -16.25 -0.58
C LEU A 28 37.20 -15.07 0.06
N THR A 29 38.04 -14.41 -0.69
CA THR A 29 38.71 -13.17 -0.27
C THR A 29 38.65 -12.13 -1.39
N PRO A 30 38.78 -10.82 -1.08
CA PRO A 30 38.81 -9.78 -2.11
C PRO A 30 39.95 -9.95 -3.13
N ASP A 31 41.05 -10.58 -2.72
CA ASP A 31 42.27 -10.73 -3.53
C ASP A 31 42.25 -12.00 -4.40
N THR A 32 41.32 -12.94 -4.11
CA THR A 32 41.21 -14.21 -4.82
C THR A 32 39.82 -14.38 -5.45
N MET A 33 39.52 -13.48 -6.38
CA MET A 33 38.24 -13.55 -7.12
C MET A 33 38.35 -14.57 -8.26
N ALA A 34 37.37 -15.44 -8.40
CA ALA A 34 37.19 -16.28 -9.57
C ALA A 34 36.68 -15.44 -10.75
N THR A 35 36.77 -15.98 -11.95
CA THR A 35 36.28 -15.32 -13.18
C THR A 35 34.77 -15.43 -13.36
N ASP A 36 34.09 -16.13 -12.45
CA ASP A 36 32.65 -16.38 -12.47
C ASP A 36 32.04 -16.38 -11.03
N LEU A 37 30.74 -16.67 -10.93
CA LEU A 37 30.01 -16.75 -9.66
C LEU A 37 29.99 -18.16 -9.04
N SER A 38 30.74 -19.13 -9.58
CA SER A 38 30.77 -20.50 -9.05
C SER A 38 31.05 -20.57 -7.55
N PRO A 39 32.03 -19.82 -6.98
CA PRO A 39 32.28 -19.86 -5.54
C PRO A 39 31.08 -19.43 -4.70
N LEU A 40 30.29 -18.47 -5.20
CA LEU A 40 29.04 -18.03 -4.54
C LEU A 40 27.99 -19.15 -4.56
N PHE A 41 27.79 -19.77 -5.72
CA PHE A 41 26.81 -20.86 -5.83
C PHE A 41 27.22 -22.09 -5.01
N GLU A 42 28.49 -22.43 -4.98
CA GLU A 42 28.99 -23.53 -4.13
C GLU A 42 28.79 -23.24 -2.65
N MET A 43 29.02 -22.00 -2.20
CA MET A 43 28.75 -21.59 -0.82
C MET A 43 27.25 -21.67 -0.50
N ILE A 44 26.40 -21.20 -1.38
CA ILE A 44 24.93 -21.30 -1.20
C ILE A 44 24.50 -22.78 -1.07
N LEU A 45 25.01 -23.66 -1.94
CA LEU A 45 24.68 -25.09 -1.91
C LEU A 45 25.18 -25.79 -0.63
N ARG A 46 26.28 -25.31 -0.06
CA ARG A 46 26.85 -25.87 1.17
C ARG A 46 26.17 -25.36 2.44
N GLU A 47 25.87 -24.05 2.51
CA GLU A 47 25.45 -23.39 3.74
C GLU A 47 23.92 -23.27 3.86
N VAL A 48 23.21 -23.18 2.74
CA VAL A 48 21.75 -23.07 2.76
C VAL A 48 21.14 -24.47 2.87
N PRO A 49 20.37 -24.77 3.93
CA PRO A 49 19.76 -26.08 4.09
C PRO A 49 18.77 -26.36 2.95
N ASN A 50 18.78 -27.59 2.48
CA ASN A 50 17.80 -28.03 1.49
C ASN A 50 16.37 -27.95 2.03
N ALA A 51 15.40 -27.72 1.14
CA ALA A 51 14.00 -27.80 1.49
C ALA A 51 13.69 -29.20 2.05
N VAL A 52 13.05 -29.27 3.21
CA VAL A 52 12.58 -30.54 3.77
C VAL A 52 11.39 -31.00 2.91
N ILE A 53 11.58 -32.08 2.14
CA ILE A 53 10.56 -32.69 1.30
C ILE A 53 9.98 -33.88 2.06
N SER A 54 8.67 -33.85 2.30
CA SER A 54 7.94 -34.87 3.07
C SER A 54 6.70 -35.32 2.30
N ASN A 55 6.90 -35.90 1.10
CA ASN A 55 5.82 -36.34 0.22
C ASN A 55 4.96 -37.49 0.78
N ASP A 56 5.55 -38.36 1.58
CA ASP A 56 4.87 -39.53 2.17
C ASP A 56 4.06 -39.19 3.43
N SER A 57 4.19 -37.96 3.92
CA SER A 57 3.45 -37.47 5.09
C SER A 57 2.01 -37.06 4.70
N PRO A 58 1.07 -37.01 5.67
CA PRO A 58 -0.25 -36.47 5.45
C PRO A 58 -0.21 -35.03 4.90
N LEU A 59 -1.09 -34.71 3.96
CA LEU A 59 -1.17 -33.38 3.35
C LEU A 59 -1.36 -32.29 4.41
N LYS A 60 -0.54 -31.24 4.36
CA LYS A 60 -0.73 -29.95 5.03
C LYS A 60 -0.36 -28.82 4.06
N LEU A 61 -1.37 -28.08 3.62
CA LEU A 61 -1.26 -26.90 2.76
C LEU A 61 -1.85 -25.72 3.50
N GLN A 62 -1.07 -24.68 3.75
CA GLN A 62 -1.55 -23.44 4.37
C GLN A 62 -1.91 -22.41 3.32
N ILE A 63 -3.12 -21.90 3.39
CA ILE A 63 -3.59 -20.83 2.50
C ILE A 63 -2.96 -19.50 2.95
N ALA A 64 -2.12 -18.94 2.09
CA ALA A 64 -1.43 -17.68 2.34
C ALA A 64 -2.03 -16.49 1.59
N ASN A 65 -2.72 -16.76 0.47
CA ASN A 65 -3.37 -15.74 -0.33
C ASN A 65 -4.66 -16.28 -0.95
N LEU A 66 -5.54 -15.38 -1.38
CA LEU A 66 -6.78 -15.71 -2.09
C LEU A 66 -6.82 -14.97 -3.42
N ASP A 67 -7.46 -15.60 -4.39
CA ASP A 67 -7.81 -15.02 -5.68
C ASP A 67 -9.27 -15.37 -6.02
N TYR A 68 -9.82 -14.79 -7.04
CA TYR A 68 -11.19 -15.02 -7.47
C TYR A 68 -11.27 -15.12 -8.99
N ASP A 69 -11.85 -16.21 -9.45
CA ASP A 69 -12.20 -16.40 -10.85
C ASP A 69 -13.72 -16.43 -11.00
N PRO A 70 -14.32 -15.74 -12.00
CA PRO A 70 -15.77 -15.72 -12.20
C PRO A 70 -16.41 -17.09 -12.43
N HIS A 71 -15.65 -18.08 -12.93
CA HIS A 71 -16.13 -19.41 -13.25
C HIS A 71 -15.82 -20.45 -12.17
N LEU A 72 -14.65 -20.28 -11.50
CA LEU A 72 -14.16 -21.23 -10.49
C LEU A 72 -14.46 -20.77 -9.06
N GLY A 73 -14.92 -19.52 -8.88
CA GLY A 73 -15.11 -18.94 -7.56
C GLY A 73 -13.79 -18.58 -6.86
N LYS A 74 -13.73 -18.83 -5.55
CA LYS A 74 -12.53 -18.57 -4.76
C LYS A 74 -11.42 -19.55 -5.09
N ILE A 75 -10.22 -19.01 -5.23
CA ILE A 75 -8.98 -19.77 -5.43
C ILE A 75 -8.07 -19.51 -4.22
N GLY A 76 -7.70 -20.59 -3.53
CA GLY A 76 -6.73 -20.53 -2.44
C GLY A 76 -5.31 -20.74 -2.95
N ILE A 77 -4.41 -19.83 -2.58
CA ILE A 77 -3.00 -19.94 -2.94
C ILE A 77 -2.20 -20.22 -1.69
N GLY A 78 -1.36 -21.25 -1.72
CA GLY A 78 -0.58 -21.62 -0.55
C GLY A 78 0.59 -22.55 -0.87
N ARG A 79 1.44 -22.77 0.12
CA ARG A 79 2.57 -23.70 0.02
C ARG A 79 2.22 -25.02 0.65
N ILE A 80 2.50 -26.10 -0.06
CA ILE A 80 2.40 -27.47 0.49
C ILE A 80 3.55 -27.65 1.49
N ARG A 81 3.20 -27.75 2.78
CA ARG A 81 4.19 -27.94 3.86
C ARG A 81 4.56 -29.41 4.05
N GLN A 82 3.61 -30.30 3.83
CA GLN A 82 3.79 -31.77 3.94
C GLN A 82 2.87 -32.47 2.95
N GLY A 83 3.24 -33.66 2.56
CA GLY A 83 2.46 -34.50 1.66
C GLY A 83 2.43 -34.01 0.23
N GLN A 84 1.45 -34.44 -0.50
CA GLN A 84 1.16 -34.04 -1.89
C GLN A 84 -0.34 -33.84 -2.08
N ILE A 85 -0.70 -33.03 -3.05
CA ILE A 85 -2.09 -32.73 -3.39
C ILE A 85 -2.41 -33.17 -4.81
N LYS A 86 -3.64 -33.67 -5.03
CA LYS A 86 -4.10 -34.12 -6.34
C LYS A 86 -5.47 -33.59 -6.67
N VAL A 87 -5.74 -33.39 -7.95
CA VAL A 87 -7.08 -33.08 -8.44
C VAL A 87 -8.01 -34.24 -8.10
N GLY A 88 -9.23 -33.92 -7.64
CA GLY A 88 -10.22 -34.93 -7.21
C GLY A 88 -10.03 -35.45 -5.79
N GLN A 89 -8.94 -35.09 -5.10
CA GLN A 89 -8.69 -35.47 -3.72
C GLN A 89 -9.72 -34.82 -2.79
N THR A 90 -10.19 -35.60 -1.80
CA THR A 90 -11.03 -35.10 -0.73
C THR A 90 -10.16 -34.61 0.41
N VAL A 91 -10.38 -33.36 0.84
CA VAL A 91 -9.58 -32.66 1.84
C VAL A 91 -10.46 -32.04 2.92
N SER A 92 -9.93 -31.85 4.12
CA SER A 92 -10.54 -31.08 5.21
C SER A 92 -9.97 -29.68 5.26
N LEU A 93 -10.82 -28.70 5.57
CA LEU A 93 -10.44 -27.32 5.84
C LEU A 93 -10.46 -27.09 7.36
N LEU A 94 -9.35 -26.69 7.92
CA LEU A 94 -9.10 -26.64 9.36
C LEU A 94 -8.51 -25.30 9.81
N ASP A 95 -8.83 -24.91 11.03
CA ASP A 95 -7.98 -24.05 11.86
C ASP A 95 -7.65 -24.77 13.17
N PRO A 96 -6.81 -24.23 14.07
CA PRO A 96 -6.45 -24.87 15.35
C PRO A 96 -7.63 -25.20 16.27
N ASP A 97 -8.76 -24.50 16.10
CA ASP A 97 -9.93 -24.62 16.97
C ASP A 97 -11.08 -25.37 16.31
N LYS A 98 -11.13 -25.41 14.97
CA LYS A 98 -12.32 -25.85 14.25
C LYS A 98 -12.02 -26.54 12.90
N LYS A 99 -12.86 -27.53 12.59
CA LYS A 99 -13.00 -28.11 11.25
C LYS A 99 -14.19 -27.48 10.54
N TYR A 100 -13.94 -26.81 9.40
CA TYR A 100 -14.95 -26.10 8.65
C TYR A 100 -15.80 -27.03 7.77
N GLY A 101 -15.15 -28.05 7.20
CA GLY A 101 -15.83 -29.02 6.34
C GLY A 101 -14.85 -29.88 5.57
N THR A 102 -15.43 -30.71 4.73
CA THR A 102 -14.70 -31.60 3.80
C THR A 102 -15.08 -31.24 2.36
N TYR A 103 -14.09 -31.03 1.52
CA TYR A 103 -14.24 -30.51 0.16
C TYR A 103 -13.46 -31.36 -0.83
N LYS A 104 -13.79 -31.23 -2.11
CA LYS A 104 -13.06 -31.89 -3.19
C LYS A 104 -12.26 -30.86 -3.99
N ILE A 105 -11.00 -31.13 -4.26
CA ILE A 105 -10.18 -30.30 -5.12
C ILE A 105 -10.66 -30.46 -6.56
N GLU A 106 -11.22 -29.39 -7.14
CA GLU A 106 -11.72 -29.40 -8.51
C GLU A 106 -10.62 -29.10 -9.52
N LYS A 107 -9.80 -28.08 -9.20
CA LYS A 107 -8.68 -27.62 -10.05
C LYS A 107 -7.45 -27.36 -9.19
N LEU A 108 -6.31 -27.64 -9.78
CA LEU A 108 -4.99 -27.42 -9.20
C LEU A 108 -4.09 -26.76 -10.23
N TYR A 109 -3.42 -25.70 -9.82
CA TYR A 109 -2.48 -24.95 -10.66
C TYR A 109 -1.16 -24.76 -9.96
N THR A 110 -0.07 -24.77 -10.74
CA THR A 110 1.25 -24.28 -10.35
C THR A 110 1.57 -23.03 -11.13
N SER A 111 2.43 -22.16 -10.59
CA SER A 111 2.87 -20.92 -11.25
C SER A 111 4.27 -21.08 -11.81
N ILE A 112 4.44 -20.88 -13.10
CA ILE A 112 5.75 -20.84 -13.78
C ILE A 112 5.91 -19.44 -14.39
N GLY A 113 6.77 -18.64 -13.76
CA GLY A 113 6.86 -17.21 -14.07
C GLY A 113 5.53 -16.50 -13.77
N VAL A 114 4.93 -15.86 -14.77
CA VAL A 114 3.65 -15.13 -14.66
C VAL A 114 2.42 -15.96 -15.09
N LYS A 115 2.63 -17.20 -15.53
CA LYS A 115 1.55 -18.08 -16.01
C LYS A 115 1.15 -19.07 -14.94
N ARG A 116 -0.14 -19.43 -14.91
CA ARG A 116 -0.66 -20.54 -14.14
C ARG A 116 -0.89 -21.72 -15.08
N ASP A 117 -0.23 -22.82 -14.78
CA ASP A 117 -0.38 -24.07 -15.51
C ASP A 117 -1.23 -25.05 -14.70
N GLU A 118 -2.26 -25.62 -15.31
CA GLU A 118 -3.11 -26.64 -14.69
C GLU A 118 -2.31 -27.96 -14.59
N VAL A 119 -2.30 -28.53 -13.38
CA VAL A 119 -1.58 -29.78 -13.09
C VAL A 119 -2.50 -30.78 -12.40
N ASN A 120 -2.21 -32.06 -12.51
CA ASN A 120 -2.99 -33.12 -11.85
C ASN A 120 -2.56 -33.38 -10.42
N GLU A 121 -1.29 -33.10 -10.09
CA GLU A 121 -0.71 -33.28 -8.77
C GLU A 121 0.46 -32.32 -8.54
N ALA A 122 0.73 -32.04 -7.27
CA ALA A 122 1.86 -31.21 -6.85
C ALA A 122 2.48 -31.75 -5.56
N PRO A 123 3.83 -31.77 -5.46
CA PRO A 123 4.56 -32.32 -4.33
C PRO A 123 4.71 -31.31 -3.18
N CYS A 124 5.20 -31.80 -2.04
CA CYS A 124 5.64 -30.98 -0.92
C CYS A 124 6.66 -29.92 -1.34
N GLY A 125 6.50 -28.70 -0.84
CA GLY A 125 7.36 -27.56 -1.13
C GLY A 125 6.80 -26.61 -2.20
N ASP A 126 5.96 -27.09 -3.10
CA ASP A 126 5.38 -26.28 -4.16
C ASP A 126 4.37 -25.25 -3.64
N ILE A 127 4.28 -24.13 -4.37
CA ILE A 127 3.23 -23.13 -4.20
C ILE A 127 2.17 -23.41 -5.25
N VAL A 128 0.96 -23.69 -4.77
CA VAL A 128 -0.17 -24.09 -5.62
C VAL A 128 -1.35 -23.16 -5.44
N SER A 129 -2.19 -23.12 -6.49
CA SER A 129 -3.52 -22.51 -6.46
C SER A 129 -4.56 -23.61 -6.56
N ILE A 130 -5.52 -23.64 -5.63
CA ILE A 130 -6.56 -24.66 -5.55
C ILE A 130 -7.94 -24.05 -5.67
N ALA A 131 -8.84 -24.72 -6.38
CA ALA A 131 -10.26 -24.36 -6.48
C ALA A 131 -11.15 -25.54 -6.07
N GLY A 132 -12.43 -25.25 -5.73
CA GLY A 132 -13.42 -26.22 -5.27
C GLY A 132 -13.71 -26.14 -3.76
N ILE A 133 -13.20 -25.14 -3.07
CA ILE A 133 -13.45 -24.90 -1.64
C ILE A 133 -14.02 -23.49 -1.45
N GLU A 134 -15.30 -23.39 -1.06
CA GLU A 134 -15.99 -22.10 -0.93
C GLU A 134 -15.57 -21.30 0.30
N ASP A 135 -15.33 -21.96 1.43
CA ASP A 135 -15.07 -21.33 2.73
C ASP A 135 -13.60 -20.95 2.95
N LEU A 136 -12.79 -20.89 1.88
CA LEU A 136 -11.38 -20.54 1.97
C LEU A 136 -11.17 -19.16 2.63
N LYS A 137 -10.22 -19.15 3.59
CA LYS A 137 -9.69 -17.95 4.24
C LYS A 137 -8.16 -18.08 4.37
N ILE A 138 -7.49 -16.94 4.41
CA ILE A 138 -6.04 -16.91 4.66
C ILE A 138 -5.77 -17.44 6.08
N GLY A 139 -4.71 -18.21 6.22
CA GLY A 139 -4.30 -18.85 7.48
C GLY A 139 -4.85 -20.26 7.67
N LEU A 140 -5.97 -20.62 7.00
CA LEU A 140 -6.53 -21.96 7.13
C LEU A 140 -5.60 -23.01 6.53
N THR A 141 -5.69 -24.21 7.09
CA THR A 141 -4.95 -25.40 6.64
C THR A 141 -5.88 -26.31 5.85
N VAL A 142 -5.46 -26.67 4.65
CA VAL A 142 -6.05 -27.76 3.87
C VAL A 142 -5.25 -29.03 4.15
N ALA A 143 -5.92 -30.06 4.66
CA ALA A 143 -5.33 -31.30 5.10
C ALA A 143 -6.10 -32.52 4.58
N ASN A 144 -5.62 -33.73 4.86
CA ASN A 144 -6.34 -34.96 4.51
C ASN A 144 -7.75 -34.96 5.10
N SER A 145 -8.68 -35.68 4.45
CA SER A 145 -10.09 -35.73 4.85
C SER A 145 -10.33 -36.20 6.30
N GLN A 146 -9.43 -36.99 6.86
CA GLN A 146 -9.50 -37.49 8.23
C GLN A 146 -8.77 -36.60 9.25
N ALA A 147 -8.14 -35.54 8.82
CA ALA A 147 -7.41 -34.63 9.71
C ALA A 147 -8.35 -33.89 10.68
N GLU A 148 -7.86 -33.64 11.87
CA GLU A 148 -8.54 -32.95 12.95
C GLU A 148 -7.94 -31.55 13.21
N PRO A 149 -8.58 -30.67 13.99
CA PRO A 149 -8.08 -29.31 14.26
C PRO A 149 -6.64 -29.28 14.82
N THR A 150 -6.21 -30.29 15.58
CA THR A 150 -4.85 -30.44 16.08
C THR A 150 -3.78 -30.59 15.00
N ASP A 151 -4.19 -30.97 13.78
CA ASP A 151 -3.31 -31.08 12.61
C ASP A 151 -3.12 -29.75 11.89
N ALA A 152 -3.91 -28.73 12.23
CA ALA A 152 -3.82 -27.43 11.59
C ALA A 152 -2.48 -26.74 11.87
N LEU A 153 -2.01 -25.99 10.90
CA LEU A 153 -0.86 -25.11 11.07
C LEU A 153 -1.26 -23.84 11.84
N PRO A 154 -0.33 -23.19 12.54
CA PRO A 154 -0.61 -21.94 13.23
C PRO A 154 -1.24 -20.91 12.28
N LEU A 155 -2.24 -20.16 12.75
CA LEU A 155 -2.88 -19.12 11.95
C LEU A 155 -1.90 -18.02 11.58
N ILE A 156 -2.05 -17.50 10.37
CA ILE A 156 -1.34 -16.29 9.95
C ILE A 156 -2.04 -15.12 10.63
N ASN A 157 -1.33 -14.41 11.50
CA ASN A 157 -1.84 -13.21 12.14
C ASN A 157 -1.94 -12.08 11.11
N ILE A 158 -3.14 -11.54 10.93
CA ILE A 158 -3.40 -10.40 10.06
C ILE A 158 -3.78 -9.22 10.94
N GLU A 159 -3.04 -8.12 10.81
CA GLU A 159 -3.31 -6.90 11.55
C GLU A 159 -4.73 -6.39 11.32
N GLU A 160 -5.34 -5.85 12.36
CA GLU A 160 -6.66 -5.26 12.27
C GLU A 160 -6.66 -3.99 11.41
N PRO A 161 -7.75 -3.75 10.65
CA PRO A 161 -7.88 -2.52 9.89
C PRO A 161 -7.98 -1.30 10.81
N THR A 162 -7.30 -0.22 10.47
CA THR A 162 -7.16 1.00 11.29
C THR A 162 -7.69 2.26 10.64
N LEU A 163 -7.88 2.25 9.31
CA LEU A 163 -8.38 3.39 8.54
C LEU A 163 -9.69 3.06 7.82
N LYS A 164 -10.56 4.05 7.68
CA LYS A 164 -11.77 3.97 6.87
C LYS A 164 -11.86 5.14 5.88
N VAL A 165 -12.43 4.88 4.71
CA VAL A 165 -12.82 5.88 3.71
C VAL A 165 -14.22 5.55 3.21
N THR A 166 -14.94 6.56 2.72
CA THR A 166 -16.18 6.33 1.98
C THR A 166 -15.88 6.43 0.49
N ILE A 167 -16.23 5.37 -0.26
CA ILE A 167 -16.06 5.30 -1.72
C ILE A 167 -17.42 5.24 -2.38
N GLY A 168 -17.66 6.11 -3.34
CA GLY A 168 -18.91 6.17 -4.12
C GLY A 168 -18.65 6.44 -5.58
N ALA A 169 -19.72 6.47 -6.39
CA ALA A 169 -19.62 6.93 -7.76
C ALA A 169 -19.31 8.43 -7.79
N ASN A 170 -18.57 8.88 -8.81
CA ASN A 170 -18.30 10.28 -9.03
C ASN A 170 -19.61 11.04 -9.31
N THR A 171 -19.95 12.01 -8.49
CA THR A 171 -21.14 12.88 -8.62
C THR A 171 -20.81 14.30 -9.06
N SER A 172 -19.54 14.58 -9.38
CA SER A 172 -19.11 15.88 -9.85
C SER A 172 -19.69 16.21 -11.23
N PRO A 173 -19.77 17.49 -11.64
CA PRO A 173 -20.18 17.89 -13.00
C PRO A 173 -19.30 17.31 -14.12
N LEU A 174 -18.12 16.80 -13.81
CA LEU A 174 -17.20 16.17 -14.77
C LEU A 174 -17.36 14.64 -14.85
N ALA A 175 -18.33 14.04 -14.14
CA ALA A 175 -18.55 12.59 -14.15
C ALA A 175 -18.80 12.05 -15.56
N GLY A 176 -18.22 10.87 -15.85
CA GLY A 176 -18.36 10.16 -17.13
C GLY A 176 -17.41 10.65 -18.24
N ARG A 177 -16.44 11.50 -17.94
CA ARG A 177 -15.47 11.99 -18.94
C ARG A 177 -14.24 11.11 -19.09
N ASP A 178 -13.76 10.56 -18.01
CA ASP A 178 -12.48 9.80 -17.98
C ASP A 178 -12.70 8.28 -17.89
N GLY A 179 -13.73 7.85 -17.17
CA GLY A 179 -14.03 6.43 -16.96
C GLY A 179 -15.34 5.98 -17.64
N LYS A 180 -15.49 4.66 -17.78
CA LYS A 180 -16.71 4.04 -18.32
C LYS A 180 -17.61 3.46 -17.23
N LEU A 181 -17.08 3.23 -16.04
CA LEU A 181 -17.76 2.60 -14.90
C LEU A 181 -18.08 3.66 -13.85
N VAL A 182 -19.25 4.29 -14.02
CA VAL A 182 -19.62 5.53 -13.31
C VAL A 182 -20.80 5.37 -12.34
N THR A 183 -21.32 4.15 -12.17
CA THR A 183 -22.52 3.95 -11.33
C THR A 183 -22.16 3.35 -9.97
N GLY A 184 -22.91 3.75 -8.92
CA GLY A 184 -22.73 3.20 -7.56
C GLY A 184 -22.89 1.68 -7.50
N ARG A 185 -23.76 1.09 -8.34
CA ARG A 185 -23.91 -0.37 -8.46
C ARG A 185 -22.61 -1.03 -8.94
N GLN A 186 -21.99 -0.52 -10.00
CA GLN A 186 -20.72 -1.05 -10.53
C GLN A 186 -19.60 -0.96 -9.49
N VAL A 187 -19.49 0.20 -8.80
CA VAL A 187 -18.55 0.41 -7.70
C VAL A 187 -18.78 -0.63 -6.59
N GLY A 188 -20.03 -0.83 -6.18
CA GLY A 188 -20.40 -1.80 -5.15
C GLY A 188 -20.04 -3.24 -5.53
N GLU A 189 -20.39 -3.68 -6.75
CA GLU A 189 -20.06 -5.00 -7.24
C GLU A 189 -18.55 -5.25 -7.28
N ARG A 190 -17.76 -4.25 -7.63
CA ARG A 190 -16.29 -4.32 -7.63
C ARG A 190 -15.72 -4.43 -6.21
N LEU A 191 -16.22 -3.59 -5.28
CA LEU A 191 -15.81 -3.63 -3.88
C LEU A 191 -16.18 -4.96 -3.21
N LEU A 192 -17.36 -5.50 -3.49
CA LEU A 192 -17.77 -6.81 -2.97
C LEU A 192 -16.90 -7.97 -3.48
N ARG A 193 -16.40 -7.89 -4.72
CA ARG A 193 -15.40 -8.85 -5.22
C ARG A 193 -14.08 -8.73 -4.47
N GLU A 194 -13.60 -7.51 -4.27
CA GLU A 194 -12.37 -7.27 -3.51
C GLU A 194 -12.45 -7.86 -2.10
N LYS A 195 -13.59 -7.69 -1.41
CA LYS A 195 -13.83 -8.24 -0.06
C LYS A 195 -13.65 -9.77 -0.01
N GLN A 196 -13.86 -10.49 -1.11
CA GLN A 196 -13.76 -11.96 -1.13
C GLN A 196 -12.31 -12.44 -1.07
N VAL A 197 -11.39 -11.66 -1.64
CA VAL A 197 -9.97 -12.03 -1.77
C VAL A 197 -9.07 -11.27 -0.78
N ASN A 198 -9.50 -10.11 -0.30
CA ASN A 198 -8.72 -9.23 0.57
C ASN A 198 -9.29 -9.22 1.99
N LEU A 199 -8.75 -10.07 2.87
CA LEU A 199 -9.20 -10.17 4.26
C LEU A 199 -8.89 -8.92 5.10
N GLY A 200 -7.95 -8.09 4.66
CA GLY A 200 -7.63 -6.82 5.32
C GLY A 200 -8.64 -5.71 5.03
N LEU A 201 -9.63 -5.97 4.17
CA LEU A 201 -10.70 -5.04 3.85
C LEU A 201 -12.03 -5.44 4.50
N ARG A 202 -12.70 -4.46 5.09
CA ARG A 202 -14.11 -4.58 5.49
C ARG A 202 -14.91 -3.55 4.72
N ILE A 203 -16.05 -3.95 4.16
CA ILE A 203 -16.87 -3.09 3.29
C ILE A 203 -18.29 -3.15 3.81
N TYR A 204 -18.83 -1.95 4.05
CA TYR A 204 -20.19 -1.74 4.57
C TYR A 204 -20.93 -0.77 3.64
N PRO A 205 -22.24 -0.96 3.42
CA PRO A 205 -23.05 0.06 2.75
C PRO A 205 -23.03 1.39 3.53
N ALA A 206 -23.04 2.51 2.81
CA ALA A 206 -23.15 3.85 3.32
C ALA A 206 -24.27 4.61 2.61
N ASP A 207 -24.59 5.82 3.06
CA ASP A 207 -25.66 6.63 2.50
C ASP A 207 -25.37 7.02 1.03
N GLY A 208 -26.43 7.29 0.28
CA GLY A 208 -26.32 7.74 -1.11
C GLY A 208 -25.79 6.70 -2.10
N GLY A 209 -25.81 5.40 -1.74
CA GLY A 209 -25.26 4.33 -2.61
C GLY A 209 -23.73 4.24 -2.60
N ALA A 210 -23.08 4.89 -1.63
CA ALA A 210 -21.66 4.76 -1.37
C ALA A 210 -21.35 3.57 -0.44
N PHE A 211 -20.06 3.32 -0.19
CA PHE A 211 -19.58 2.24 0.66
C PHE A 211 -18.49 2.74 1.60
N THR A 212 -18.61 2.42 2.88
CA THR A 212 -17.52 2.57 3.83
C THR A 212 -16.55 1.41 3.66
N VAL A 213 -15.33 1.72 3.26
CA VAL A 213 -14.25 0.77 3.05
C VAL A 213 -13.23 0.96 4.17
N VAL A 214 -12.96 -0.10 4.89
CA VAL A 214 -12.05 -0.12 6.04
C VAL A 214 -10.82 -0.93 5.67
N GLY A 215 -9.64 -0.35 5.83
CA GLY A 215 -8.36 -0.96 5.45
C GLY A 215 -7.29 -0.82 6.54
N ARG A 216 -6.17 -1.53 6.34
CA ARG A 216 -5.06 -1.55 7.31
C ARG A 216 -4.24 -0.27 7.37
N GLY A 217 -4.26 0.54 6.30
CA GLY A 217 -3.47 1.76 6.23
C GLY A 217 -3.70 2.52 4.92
N GLU A 218 -3.08 3.70 4.80
CA GLU A 218 -3.22 4.59 3.63
C GLU A 218 -2.87 3.88 2.32
N LEU A 219 -1.70 3.21 2.27
CA LEU A 219 -1.24 2.52 1.06
C LEU A 219 -2.20 1.39 0.63
N HIS A 220 -2.78 0.67 1.58
CA HIS A 220 -3.72 -0.40 1.27
C HIS A 220 -4.98 0.12 0.57
N LEU A 221 -5.52 1.24 1.05
CA LEU A 221 -6.67 1.91 0.45
C LEU A 221 -6.30 2.58 -0.89
N ALA A 222 -5.14 3.23 -0.98
CA ALA A 222 -4.66 3.85 -2.21
C ALA A 222 -4.45 2.84 -3.34
N VAL A 223 -3.88 1.67 -3.05
CA VAL A 223 -3.74 0.58 -4.05
C VAL A 223 -5.09 0.09 -4.56
N LEU A 224 -6.08 -0.07 -3.68
CA LEU A 224 -7.44 -0.42 -4.09
C LEU A 224 -8.02 0.63 -5.05
N MET A 225 -7.95 1.91 -4.67
CA MET A 225 -8.48 3.02 -5.47
C MET A 225 -7.77 3.14 -6.82
N GLU A 226 -6.45 2.99 -6.84
CA GLU A 226 -5.66 3.04 -8.07
C GLU A 226 -5.98 1.86 -9.00
N ASN A 227 -6.18 0.65 -8.46
CA ASN A 227 -6.62 -0.49 -9.25
C ASN A 227 -8.00 -0.23 -9.87
N MET A 228 -8.96 0.28 -9.10
CA MET A 228 -10.27 0.65 -9.61
C MET A 228 -10.17 1.73 -10.71
N ARG A 229 -9.33 2.76 -10.52
CA ARG A 229 -9.09 3.78 -11.54
C ARG A 229 -8.55 3.17 -12.83
N ARG A 230 -7.56 2.26 -12.75
CA ARG A 230 -6.99 1.56 -13.92
C ARG A 230 -8.00 0.65 -14.63
N GLU A 231 -8.93 0.08 -13.89
CA GLU A 231 -10.05 -0.69 -14.43
C GLU A 231 -11.12 0.19 -15.11
N GLY A 232 -11.01 1.52 -15.03
CA GLY A 232 -11.91 2.49 -15.65
C GLY A 232 -13.09 2.93 -14.80
N TYR A 233 -13.01 2.73 -13.47
CA TYR A 233 -13.98 3.30 -12.54
C TYR A 233 -13.70 4.78 -12.29
N GLU A 234 -14.74 5.60 -12.32
CA GLU A 234 -14.72 6.95 -11.74
C GLU A 234 -15.35 6.91 -10.37
N ILE A 235 -14.55 7.21 -9.36
CA ILE A 235 -14.96 7.16 -7.95
C ILE A 235 -14.75 8.52 -7.28
N GLN A 236 -15.59 8.80 -6.29
CA GLN A 236 -15.33 9.82 -5.29
C GLN A 236 -14.96 9.17 -3.98
N VAL A 237 -14.06 9.80 -3.24
CA VAL A 237 -13.50 9.26 -1.99
C VAL A 237 -13.57 10.34 -0.92
N SER A 238 -13.99 9.97 0.29
CA SER A 238 -13.94 10.87 1.44
C SER A 238 -12.52 11.00 1.98
N LYS A 239 -12.30 12.01 2.82
CA LYS A 239 -11.10 12.07 3.65
C LYS A 239 -10.94 10.78 4.45
N PRO A 240 -9.73 10.20 4.56
CA PRO A 240 -9.47 9.06 5.43
C PRO A 240 -9.70 9.43 6.91
N GLU A 241 -10.33 8.52 7.62
CA GLU A 241 -10.56 8.64 9.06
C GLU A 241 -9.97 7.44 9.78
N VAL A 242 -9.31 7.71 10.91
CA VAL A 242 -8.80 6.66 11.81
C VAL A 242 -9.96 6.04 12.59
N ILE A 243 -9.92 4.72 12.76
CA ILE A 243 -10.90 3.99 13.53
C ILE A 243 -10.57 4.17 15.02
N ILE A 244 -11.56 4.66 15.77
CA ILE A 244 -11.49 4.78 17.22
C ILE A 244 -12.34 3.66 17.82
N LYS A 245 -11.80 2.90 18.78
CA LYS A 245 -12.49 1.84 19.52
C LYS A 245 -12.39 2.14 21.01
N ASP A 246 -13.49 2.18 21.72
CA ASP A 246 -13.53 2.33 23.18
C ASP A 246 -12.64 3.47 23.74
N ASN A 247 -12.59 4.60 23.03
CA ASN A 247 -11.71 5.75 23.31
C ASN A 247 -10.20 5.46 23.14
N GLU A 248 -9.86 4.42 22.37
CA GLU A 248 -8.51 4.09 21.95
C GLU A 248 -8.34 4.33 20.45
N GLU A 249 -7.15 4.78 20.05
CA GLU A 249 -6.74 4.97 18.66
C GLU A 249 -5.50 4.12 18.35
N PRO A 250 -5.28 3.73 17.07
CA PRO A 250 -4.10 2.96 16.69
C PRO A 250 -2.84 3.80 16.77
N PHE A 251 -1.80 3.21 17.34
CA PHE A 251 -0.44 3.75 17.43
C PHE A 251 0.52 2.96 16.55
N GLU A 252 1.53 3.64 16.06
CA GLU A 252 2.60 3.06 15.25
C GLU A 252 3.96 3.45 15.81
N GLU A 253 4.89 2.52 15.73
CA GLU A 253 6.32 2.78 15.83
C GLU A 253 6.82 3.15 14.44
N VAL A 254 7.49 4.28 14.34
CA VAL A 254 8.00 4.82 13.09
C VAL A 254 9.52 4.84 13.15
N THR A 255 10.16 4.06 12.29
CA THR A 255 11.61 4.07 12.10
C THR A 255 11.96 4.92 10.89
N ILE A 256 12.78 5.93 11.09
CA ILE A 256 13.21 6.88 10.06
C ILE A 256 14.72 6.86 9.96
N ASP A 257 15.27 6.44 8.80
CA ASP A 257 16.69 6.61 8.49
C ASP A 257 16.86 7.85 7.62
N VAL A 258 17.70 8.78 8.06
CA VAL A 258 17.83 10.09 7.41
C VAL A 258 19.29 10.56 7.40
N PRO A 259 19.79 11.16 6.29
CA PRO A 259 21.08 11.86 6.29
C PRO A 259 21.10 12.98 7.33
N ASP A 260 22.24 13.17 8.01
CA ASP A 260 22.38 14.11 9.12
C ASP A 260 22.00 15.55 8.74
N GLU A 261 22.16 15.94 7.47
CA GLU A 261 21.78 17.27 6.97
C GLU A 261 20.27 17.56 7.07
N TYR A 262 19.41 16.51 7.06
CA TYR A 262 17.95 16.64 7.17
C TYR A 262 17.39 16.27 8.56
N LEU A 263 18.26 15.88 9.50
CA LEU A 263 17.86 15.46 10.85
C LEU A 263 16.98 16.51 11.56
N GLY A 264 17.36 17.79 11.47
CA GLY A 264 16.61 18.90 12.07
C GLY A 264 15.21 19.09 11.45
N ALA A 265 15.07 18.89 10.14
CA ALA A 265 13.77 18.99 9.46
C ALA A 265 12.83 17.86 9.86
N VAL A 266 13.35 16.64 9.96
CA VAL A 266 12.59 15.44 10.37
C VAL A 266 12.14 15.55 11.82
N THR A 267 13.06 15.86 12.75
CA THR A 267 12.71 16.00 14.18
C THR A 267 11.72 17.13 14.44
N THR A 268 11.84 18.24 13.71
CA THR A 268 10.89 19.36 13.81
C THR A 268 9.50 18.94 13.33
N GLU A 269 9.40 18.24 12.20
CA GLU A 269 8.11 17.79 11.66
C GLU A 269 7.45 16.75 12.59
N MET A 270 8.22 15.77 13.08
CA MET A 270 7.71 14.76 14.01
C MET A 270 7.29 15.40 15.35
N GLY A 271 8.02 16.40 15.83
CA GLY A 271 7.65 17.17 17.01
C GLY A 271 6.34 17.94 16.86
N LYS A 272 6.11 18.61 15.71
CA LYS A 272 4.82 19.27 15.40
C LYS A 272 3.66 18.30 15.45
N ARG A 273 3.90 17.05 15.06
CA ARG A 273 2.89 15.96 15.04
C ARG A 273 2.75 15.24 16.39
N ARG A 274 3.43 15.73 17.43
CA ARG A 274 3.40 15.16 18.79
C ARG A 274 3.87 13.70 18.83
N ALA A 275 4.80 13.33 17.96
CA ALA A 275 5.48 12.06 18.03
C ALA A 275 6.42 12.02 19.25
N THR A 276 6.44 10.92 19.95
CA THR A 276 7.38 10.68 21.07
C THR A 276 8.61 10.00 20.53
N MET A 277 9.78 10.64 20.64
CA MET A 277 11.05 10.02 20.27
C MET A 277 11.42 8.95 21.30
N ILE A 278 11.64 7.73 20.84
CA ILE A 278 12.01 6.57 21.66
C ILE A 278 13.51 6.37 21.65
N ASP A 279 14.12 6.47 20.44
CA ASP A 279 15.55 6.23 20.28
C ASP A 279 16.13 7.04 19.13
N MET A 280 17.44 7.28 19.18
CA MET A 280 18.22 7.92 18.12
C MET A 280 19.61 7.32 18.05
N GLU A 281 19.94 6.72 16.94
CA GLU A 281 21.25 6.08 16.69
C GLU A 281 21.93 6.70 15.46
N THR A 282 23.14 7.19 15.62
CA THR A 282 23.96 7.68 14.50
C THR A 282 24.93 6.60 14.05
N ASP A 283 25.01 6.37 12.73
CA ASP A 283 25.90 5.34 12.15
C ASP A 283 27.37 5.77 12.08
N GLY A 284 27.68 7.03 12.38
CA GLY A 284 29.02 7.64 12.29
C GLY A 284 29.52 7.83 10.85
N ARG A 285 28.64 7.63 9.85
CA ARG A 285 28.94 7.76 8.42
C ARG A 285 28.06 8.81 7.72
N GLY A 286 27.36 9.61 8.50
CA GLY A 286 26.52 10.71 8.01
C GLY A 286 25.03 10.35 7.87
N SER A 287 24.57 9.28 8.54
CA SER A 287 23.16 8.90 8.61
C SER A 287 22.74 8.61 10.04
N THR A 288 21.55 9.04 10.40
CA THR A 288 20.96 8.85 11.73
C THR A 288 19.64 8.10 11.62
N ARG A 289 19.46 7.11 12.47
CA ARG A 289 18.20 6.37 12.67
C ARG A 289 17.46 6.98 13.83
N LEU A 290 16.19 7.31 13.60
CA LEU A 290 15.25 7.82 14.59
C LEU A 290 14.11 6.84 14.76
N ILE A 291 13.70 6.57 16.00
CA ILE A 291 12.55 5.76 16.32
C ILE A 291 11.55 6.61 17.10
N PHE A 292 10.32 6.68 16.60
CA PHE A 292 9.22 7.43 17.22
C PHE A 292 8.02 6.53 17.47
N GLU A 293 7.26 6.85 18.51
CA GLU A 293 5.88 6.41 18.67
C GLU A 293 4.92 7.56 18.36
N ILE A 294 3.89 7.28 17.57
CA ILE A 294 2.92 8.30 17.13
C ILE A 294 1.54 7.65 16.90
N SER A 295 0.47 8.39 17.19
CA SER A 295 -0.86 7.93 16.77
C SER A 295 -1.02 8.00 15.26
N GLN A 296 -1.69 7.03 14.67
CA GLN A 296 -1.89 6.97 13.21
C GLN A 296 -2.61 8.22 12.69
N ARG A 297 -3.50 8.81 13.49
CA ARG A 297 -4.18 10.07 13.15
C ARG A 297 -3.21 11.23 12.96
N ASN A 298 -2.19 11.34 13.81
CA ASN A 298 -1.18 12.38 13.72
C ASN A 298 -0.15 12.10 12.63
N MET A 299 -0.01 10.83 12.22
CA MET A 299 0.94 10.40 11.21
C MET A 299 0.44 10.61 9.77
N MET A 300 -0.87 10.73 9.56
CA MET A 300 -1.41 10.88 8.19
C MET A 300 -0.72 12.00 7.41
N GLY A 301 -0.28 11.69 6.16
CA GLY A 301 0.43 12.60 5.28
C GLY A 301 1.89 12.90 5.67
N THR A 302 2.42 12.36 6.78
CA THR A 302 3.80 12.62 7.25
C THR A 302 4.83 12.14 6.23
N ARG A 303 4.65 10.96 5.66
CA ARG A 303 5.61 10.35 4.74
C ARG A 303 5.96 11.27 3.56
N ASN A 304 4.95 11.86 2.94
CA ASN A 304 5.14 12.73 1.78
C ASN A 304 5.87 14.03 2.16
N ILE A 305 5.56 14.60 3.33
CA ILE A 305 6.24 15.80 3.85
C ILE A 305 7.71 15.50 4.14
N LEU A 306 8.01 14.36 4.79
CA LEU A 306 9.37 13.95 5.08
C LEU A 306 10.17 13.66 3.82
N LEU A 307 9.59 12.98 2.83
CA LEU A 307 10.22 12.77 1.52
C LEU A 307 10.52 14.08 0.81
N THR A 308 9.60 15.04 0.82
CA THR A 308 9.82 16.36 0.22
C THR A 308 10.92 17.12 0.94
N ASN A 309 10.90 17.17 2.27
CA ASN A 309 11.88 17.90 3.08
C ASN A 309 13.29 17.30 3.01
N SER A 310 13.40 16.01 2.77
CA SER A 310 14.67 15.28 2.62
C SER A 310 15.09 15.05 1.17
N LYS A 311 14.43 15.68 0.20
CA LYS A 311 14.67 15.48 -1.25
C LYS A 311 14.62 14.01 -1.68
N GLY A 312 13.74 13.22 -1.03
CA GLY A 312 13.53 11.81 -1.33
C GLY A 312 14.54 10.84 -0.70
N THR A 313 15.44 11.31 0.18
CA THR A 313 16.52 10.48 0.76
C THR A 313 16.11 9.74 2.03
N VAL A 314 15.01 10.13 2.67
CA VAL A 314 14.54 9.47 3.90
C VAL A 314 14.00 8.07 3.62
N LEU A 315 14.40 7.10 4.47
CA LEU A 315 13.74 5.80 4.54
C LEU A 315 12.76 5.81 5.71
N PHE A 316 11.55 5.41 5.45
CA PHE A 316 10.44 5.50 6.39
C PHE A 316 9.71 4.16 6.50
N ASN A 317 9.73 3.56 7.68
CA ASN A 317 9.05 2.30 7.98
C ASN A 317 8.14 2.47 9.18
N THR A 318 7.02 1.76 9.20
CA THR A 318 6.06 1.76 10.31
C THR A 318 5.74 0.34 10.76
N MET A 319 5.48 0.19 12.05
CA MET A 319 5.04 -1.05 12.68
C MET A 319 3.89 -0.74 13.63
N SER A 320 2.80 -1.51 13.53
CA SER A 320 1.64 -1.33 14.41
C SER A 320 1.98 -1.70 15.86
N LEU A 321 1.62 -0.82 16.78
CA LEU A 321 1.70 -1.03 18.23
C LEU A 321 0.34 -1.38 18.86
N GLY A 322 -0.71 -1.56 18.00
CA GLY A 322 -2.06 -1.80 18.44
C GLY A 322 -2.80 -0.53 18.87
N PHE A 323 -3.91 -0.71 19.56
CA PHE A 323 -4.74 0.38 20.06
C PHE A 323 -4.26 0.84 21.44
N ARG A 324 -4.21 2.14 21.65
CA ARG A 324 -3.83 2.78 22.91
C ARG A 324 -4.78 3.95 23.21
N PRO A 325 -4.88 4.41 24.47
CA PRO A 325 -5.72 5.54 24.84
C PRO A 325 -5.49 6.76 23.95
N MET A 326 -6.58 7.39 23.53
CA MET A 326 -6.55 8.51 22.60
C MET A 326 -5.77 9.69 23.16
N GLY A 327 -4.79 10.16 22.41
CA GLY A 327 -3.99 11.34 22.73
C GLY A 327 -4.69 12.65 22.40
N SER A 328 -3.99 13.77 22.67
CA SER A 328 -4.50 15.09 22.30
C SER A 328 -4.57 15.27 20.79
N THR A 329 -5.67 15.81 20.28
CA THR A 329 -5.86 16.13 18.88
C THR A 329 -4.90 17.24 18.44
N LEU A 330 -4.33 17.09 17.25
CA LEU A 330 -3.62 18.20 16.59
C LEU A 330 -4.65 19.22 16.10
N GLU A 331 -4.33 20.50 16.21
CA GLU A 331 -4.98 21.53 15.41
C GLU A 331 -4.74 21.23 13.93
N GLN A 332 -5.71 21.57 13.08
CA GLN A 332 -5.62 21.25 11.64
C GLN A 332 -4.31 21.77 11.04
N LEU A 333 -3.46 20.83 10.59
CA LEU A 333 -2.17 21.14 9.93
C LEU A 333 -2.33 21.36 8.41
N ARG A 334 -3.53 21.72 7.93
CA ARG A 334 -3.71 21.99 6.49
C ARG A 334 -3.63 23.50 6.21
N ASN A 335 -2.97 23.85 5.12
CA ASN A 335 -3.11 25.17 4.51
C ASN A 335 -4.52 25.33 3.95
N GLY A 336 -4.99 26.56 3.77
CA GLY A 336 -6.22 26.84 3.03
C GLY A 336 -6.13 26.34 1.60
N VAL A 337 -7.27 26.22 0.93
CA VAL A 337 -7.35 25.83 -0.48
C VAL A 337 -7.84 26.99 -1.35
N LEU A 338 -7.47 26.95 -2.63
CA LEU A 338 -7.99 27.81 -3.67
C LEU A 338 -9.16 27.09 -4.34
N VAL A 339 -10.35 27.68 -4.32
CA VAL A 339 -11.59 27.10 -4.82
C VAL A 339 -12.09 27.90 -6.02
N SER A 340 -12.47 27.23 -7.11
CA SER A 340 -13.09 27.89 -8.24
C SER A 340 -14.53 28.32 -7.89
N ASN A 341 -14.88 29.58 -8.16
CA ASN A 341 -16.22 30.11 -7.97
C ASN A 341 -17.02 30.21 -9.30
N ASP A 342 -16.54 29.57 -10.36
CA ASP A 342 -17.17 29.59 -11.67
C ASP A 342 -16.88 28.27 -12.42
N GLU A 343 -17.73 27.94 -13.40
CA GLU A 343 -17.56 26.79 -14.27
C GLU A 343 -16.99 27.20 -15.64
N GLY A 344 -16.24 26.31 -16.29
CA GLY A 344 -15.70 26.54 -17.62
C GLY A 344 -14.28 26.00 -17.80
N LYS A 345 -13.54 26.60 -18.73
CA LYS A 345 -12.13 26.25 -18.97
C LYS A 345 -11.20 27.21 -18.26
N ALA A 346 -10.21 26.64 -17.55
CA ALA A 346 -9.18 27.43 -16.90
C ALA A 346 -8.37 28.24 -17.92
N MET A 347 -8.25 29.55 -17.69
CA MET A 347 -7.58 30.48 -18.58
C MET A 347 -6.21 30.88 -18.05
N ALA A 348 -5.20 30.89 -18.93
CA ALA A 348 -3.83 31.20 -18.55
C ALA A 348 -3.70 32.53 -17.80
N TYR A 349 -4.45 33.56 -18.20
CA TYR A 349 -4.47 34.85 -17.55
C TYR A 349 -4.95 34.79 -16.08
N SER A 350 -6.01 34.05 -15.82
CA SER A 350 -6.53 33.88 -14.44
C SER A 350 -5.62 33.05 -13.60
N LEU A 351 -4.99 32.00 -14.19
CA LEU A 351 -4.02 31.16 -13.48
C LEU A 351 -2.75 31.93 -13.11
N GLU A 352 -2.29 32.88 -13.95
CA GLU A 352 -1.17 33.76 -13.62
C GLU A 352 -1.45 34.60 -12.37
N ASN A 353 -2.68 35.09 -12.22
CA ASN A 353 -3.08 35.81 -11.02
C ASN A 353 -3.26 34.89 -9.81
N ALA A 354 -3.77 33.68 -10.03
CA ALA A 354 -4.00 32.68 -8.97
C ALA A 354 -2.69 32.14 -8.39
N GLN A 355 -1.64 31.93 -9.18
CA GLN A 355 -0.34 31.43 -8.69
C GLN A 355 0.33 32.38 -7.67
N ASN A 356 -0.02 33.67 -7.65
CA ASN A 356 0.44 34.60 -6.63
C ASN A 356 -0.19 34.36 -5.24
N ARG A 357 -1.25 33.55 -5.18
CA ARG A 357 -1.98 33.21 -3.96
C ARG A 357 -1.58 31.86 -3.40
N GLY A 358 -0.93 31.02 -4.22
CA GLY A 358 -0.55 29.69 -3.80
C GLY A 358 -0.10 28.81 -4.95
N VAL A 359 -0.10 27.51 -4.72
CA VAL A 359 0.33 26.51 -5.71
C VAL A 359 -0.88 25.90 -6.40
N LEU A 360 -0.85 25.82 -7.72
CA LEU A 360 -1.97 25.34 -8.53
C LEU A 360 -1.87 23.84 -8.82
N PHE A 361 -3.03 23.20 -8.99
CA PHE A 361 -3.19 21.79 -9.38
C PHE A 361 -3.64 21.64 -10.84
N ILE A 362 -4.11 22.72 -11.46
CA ILE A 362 -4.73 22.72 -12.78
C ILE A 362 -3.86 23.43 -13.80
N THR A 363 -4.04 23.08 -15.08
CA THR A 363 -3.38 23.67 -16.24
C THR A 363 -4.36 24.51 -17.07
N PRO A 364 -3.86 25.44 -17.92
CA PRO A 364 -4.71 26.14 -18.88
C PRO A 364 -5.46 25.18 -19.79
N GLY A 365 -6.76 25.45 -20.02
CA GLY A 365 -7.63 24.65 -20.87
C GLY A 365 -8.32 23.48 -20.15
N MET A 366 -7.97 23.20 -18.91
CA MET A 366 -8.64 22.19 -18.08
C MET A 366 -10.07 22.66 -17.73
N ASP A 367 -11.02 21.74 -17.75
CA ASP A 367 -12.39 22.02 -17.32
C ASP A 367 -12.46 22.11 -15.80
N VAL A 368 -13.15 23.12 -15.31
CA VAL A 368 -13.36 23.37 -13.88
C VAL A 368 -14.85 23.61 -13.61
N TYR A 369 -15.28 23.41 -12.38
CA TYR A 369 -16.64 23.67 -11.92
C TYR A 369 -16.62 24.48 -10.63
N GLU A 370 -17.73 25.14 -10.32
CA GLU A 370 -17.91 25.87 -9.07
C GLU A 370 -17.76 24.95 -7.86
N GLY A 371 -16.90 25.33 -6.90
CA GLY A 371 -16.53 24.51 -5.75
C GLY A 371 -15.36 23.56 -5.98
N MET A 372 -14.79 23.50 -7.19
CA MET A 372 -13.60 22.68 -7.45
C MET A 372 -12.36 23.26 -6.77
N ILE A 373 -11.62 22.44 -6.04
CA ILE A 373 -10.31 22.81 -5.48
C ILE A 373 -9.29 22.85 -6.62
N VAL A 374 -8.70 24.01 -6.85
CA VAL A 374 -7.78 24.27 -7.95
C VAL A 374 -6.33 24.53 -7.52
N GLY A 375 -6.09 24.60 -6.20
CA GLY A 375 -4.75 24.79 -5.66
C GLY A 375 -4.72 24.85 -4.12
N LEU A 376 -3.50 24.94 -3.56
CA LEU A 376 -3.27 25.23 -2.15
C LEU A 376 -3.04 26.73 -1.98
N ASN A 377 -3.70 27.32 -0.99
CA ASN A 377 -3.46 28.72 -0.61
C ASN A 377 -2.15 28.83 0.20
N SER A 378 -1.40 29.89 0.03
CA SER A 378 -0.23 30.20 0.88
C SER A 378 -0.62 30.60 2.31
N ARG A 379 -1.90 30.85 2.57
CA ARG A 379 -2.48 31.17 3.89
C ARG A 379 -3.36 30.02 4.39
N ASP A 380 -3.63 30.00 5.67
CA ASP A 380 -4.42 28.93 6.33
C ASP A 380 -5.93 28.99 6.03
N GLN A 381 -6.42 30.02 5.31
CA GLN A 381 -7.82 30.22 4.97
C GLN A 381 -8.12 29.81 3.53
N ASP A 382 -9.27 29.16 3.32
CA ASP A 382 -9.79 28.86 1.99
C ASP A 382 -10.13 30.18 1.27
N MET A 383 -9.91 30.21 -0.05
CA MET A 383 -10.13 31.39 -0.87
C MET A 383 -10.83 31.03 -2.19
N ASP A 384 -11.95 31.68 -2.43
CA ASP A 384 -12.65 31.59 -3.71
C ASP A 384 -11.98 32.50 -4.74
N LEU A 385 -11.80 31.99 -5.94
CA LEU A 385 -11.25 32.76 -7.06
C LEU A 385 -11.80 32.27 -8.40
N ASN A 386 -11.82 33.20 -9.37
CA ASN A 386 -12.27 32.86 -10.71
C ASN A 386 -11.07 32.50 -11.59
N VAL A 387 -11.01 31.26 -12.05
CA VAL A 387 -9.95 30.73 -12.93
C VAL A 387 -10.36 30.69 -14.41
N THR A 388 -11.62 31.07 -14.74
CA THR A 388 -12.18 30.99 -16.10
C THR A 388 -12.10 32.30 -16.83
N LYS A 389 -11.81 33.42 -16.15
CA LYS A 389 -11.72 34.75 -16.77
C LYS A 389 -10.57 34.85 -17.75
N GLY A 390 -10.91 35.16 -19.01
CA GLY A 390 -9.94 35.56 -20.01
C GLY A 390 -9.50 37.03 -19.86
N GLN A 391 -8.38 37.39 -20.47
CA GLN A 391 -7.99 38.79 -20.57
C GLN A 391 -9.00 39.54 -21.45
N ALA A 392 -9.56 40.62 -20.97
CA ALA A 392 -10.42 41.46 -21.76
C ALA A 392 -9.66 42.04 -22.98
N LYS A 393 -10.13 41.75 -24.16
CA LYS A 393 -9.57 42.32 -25.40
C LYS A 393 -10.00 43.78 -25.49
N THR A 394 -9.09 44.72 -25.18
CA THR A 394 -9.29 46.14 -25.41
C THR A 394 -8.58 46.51 -26.70
N ASN A 395 -9.21 47.37 -27.52
CA ASN A 395 -8.64 47.87 -28.79
C ASN A 395 -7.48 48.86 -28.62
N VAL A 396 -7.02 49.09 -27.38
CA VAL A 396 -5.90 49.97 -27.09
C VAL A 396 -4.59 49.20 -27.24
N ARG A 397 -3.80 49.51 -28.26
CA ARG A 397 -2.44 49.03 -28.45
C ARG A 397 -1.54 49.70 -27.40
N SER A 398 -1.28 49.09 -26.29
CA SER A 398 -0.19 49.47 -25.37
C SER A 398 1.07 48.67 -25.68
N ALA A 399 2.23 49.33 -25.69
CA ALA A 399 3.54 48.73 -26.01
C ALA A 399 4.00 47.60 -25.07
N ASN A 400 3.29 47.37 -23.97
CA ASN A 400 3.62 46.33 -22.97
C ASN A 400 2.73 45.07 -23.07
N LYS A 401 2.06 44.80 -24.20
CA LYS A 401 1.05 43.72 -24.33
C LYS A 401 1.64 42.35 -24.66
N ASP A 402 2.92 42.24 -24.91
CA ASP A 402 3.60 40.99 -25.24
C ASP A 402 4.32 40.34 -24.01
N MET A 403 3.91 40.66 -22.79
CA MET A 403 4.38 39.88 -21.62
C MET A 403 3.91 38.44 -21.81
N LYS A 404 4.88 37.53 -22.02
CA LYS A 404 4.63 36.10 -21.99
C LYS A 404 4.11 35.73 -20.62
N ILE A 405 2.91 35.13 -20.53
CA ILE A 405 2.37 34.56 -19.29
C ILE A 405 3.30 33.45 -18.87
N ALA A 406 3.95 33.62 -17.73
CA ALA A 406 4.83 32.63 -17.13
C ALA A 406 4.05 31.89 -16.03
N LEU A 407 3.61 30.68 -16.29
CA LEU A 407 2.96 29.83 -15.31
C LEU A 407 4.00 28.88 -14.69
N THR A 408 3.92 28.74 -13.37
CA THR A 408 4.64 27.70 -12.64
C THR A 408 4.05 26.35 -12.97
N THR A 409 4.86 25.30 -12.97
CA THR A 409 4.39 23.94 -13.19
C THR A 409 3.43 23.55 -12.06
N PRO A 410 2.19 23.11 -12.37
CA PRO A 410 1.24 22.69 -11.36
C PRO A 410 1.72 21.42 -10.65
N ILE A 411 1.32 21.26 -9.40
CA ILE A 411 1.54 20.01 -8.66
C ILE A 411 0.52 18.97 -9.15
N LEU A 412 1.04 17.86 -9.68
CA LEU A 412 0.23 16.67 -9.94
C LEU A 412 0.25 15.83 -8.68
N MET A 413 -0.86 15.81 -7.95
CA MET A 413 -0.97 15.02 -6.73
C MET A 413 -1.17 13.54 -7.03
N SER A 414 -0.53 12.67 -6.26
CA SER A 414 -0.91 11.26 -6.16
C SER A 414 -2.20 11.12 -5.34
N ILE A 415 -2.84 9.94 -5.39
CA ILE A 415 -4.05 9.65 -4.60
C ILE A 415 -3.79 9.85 -3.10
N GLU A 416 -2.59 9.49 -2.63
CA GLU A 416 -2.22 9.64 -1.22
C GLU A 416 -2.00 11.11 -0.80
N GLN A 417 -1.70 11.98 -1.76
CA GLN A 417 -1.51 13.43 -1.51
C GLN A 417 -2.82 14.22 -1.56
N ALA A 418 -3.80 13.73 -2.32
CA ALA A 418 -5.11 14.35 -2.51
C ALA A 418 -6.07 14.04 -1.36
#